data_837c9db879bfea370f3c23990736dd59
#
_entry.id   837c9db879bfea370f3c23990736dd59
#
_cell.length_a   1.000
_cell.length_b   1.000
_cell.length_c   1.000
_cell.angle_alpha   90.00
_cell.angle_beta   90.00
_cell.angle_gamma   90.00
#
_symmetry.space_group_name_H-M   'P 1'
#
loop_
_entity.id
_entity.type
_entity.pdbx_description
1 polymer ?
#
loop_
_entity_poly.entity_id
_entity_poly.type
_entity_poly.pdbx_seq_one_letter_code
_entity_poly.pdbx_strand_id
1 'polypeptide(L)'
;LIWTVTPSLAITSTLSPGLRRLYLTQALGRVTAKLPSPIEWVNRRKIRAKDSVNTIWWLSKTDFPKADVRRILTPYSERMKQLIADSERFYHPKKRPSGHDISSRFSSDNGGAIPPNLLQIPNTESNSQYLRYCAAVKVKSQPARFPEKLPAFFIQFLTEPGDTVLDIFAGSNTTGAAAEHMGRHWIAFEKDRNYLLASIFRFIEEVPPDELIELWHHIQSSEYPFEIVRRQQEMVFMETSTQ
;
A
#
# COMPACT_ATOMS: atom_id res chain seq x y z
N LEU A 1 4.92 9.37 6.52
CA LEU A 1 4.52 7.97 6.70
C LEU A 1 5.71 7.09 6.36
N ILE A 2 6.30 6.43 7.34
CA ILE A 2 7.45 5.55 7.12
C ILE A 2 6.91 4.13 7.06
N TRP A 3 7.09 3.48 5.91
CA TRP A 3 6.78 2.08 5.73
C TRP A 3 8.02 1.26 6.02
N THR A 4 7.98 0.43 7.03
CA THR A 4 8.96 -0.64 7.18
C THR A 4 8.23 -1.97 7.13
N VAL A 5 8.37 -2.68 6.01
CA VAL A 5 8.12 -4.10 5.96
C VAL A 5 9.41 -4.76 6.44
N THR A 6 9.55 -4.98 7.73
CA THR A 6 10.64 -5.77 8.26
C THR A 6 10.13 -7.11 8.74
N PRO A 7 10.78 -8.20 8.37
CA PRO A 7 10.70 -9.42 9.14
C PRO A 7 11.50 -9.21 10.43
N SER A 8 10.82 -9.01 11.54
CA SER A 8 11.34 -9.06 12.91
C SER A 8 12.36 -7.97 13.31
N LEU A 9 11.90 -6.97 14.00
CA LEU A 9 12.67 -6.36 15.10
C LEU A 9 11.74 -6.20 16.30
N ALA A 10 12.09 -6.85 17.41
CA ALA A 10 11.56 -6.53 18.72
C ALA A 10 12.14 -5.18 19.11
N ILE A 11 11.31 -4.15 19.16
CA ILE A 11 11.72 -2.87 19.76
C ILE A 11 11.39 -2.96 21.24
N THR A 12 12.43 -3.05 22.04
CA THR A 12 12.38 -2.90 23.49
C THR A 12 12.01 -1.47 23.86
N SER A 13 11.20 -1.36 24.86
CA SER A 13 10.57 -0.26 25.54
C SER A 13 11.42 0.98 25.84
N THR A 14 11.58 1.90 24.91
CA THR A 14 11.91 3.30 25.20
C THR A 14 11.24 4.23 24.17
N LEU A 15 9.91 4.22 24.17
CA LEU A 15 9.14 5.21 23.43
C LEU A 15 8.65 6.27 24.41
N SER A 16 8.90 7.55 24.06
CA SER A 16 8.47 8.70 24.85
C SER A 16 6.95 8.69 25.11
N PRO A 17 6.49 9.27 26.23
CA PRO A 17 5.08 9.30 26.61
C PRO A 17 4.28 10.19 25.64
N GLY A 18 3.68 9.60 24.64
CA GLY A 18 2.91 10.26 23.59
C GLY A 18 2.58 9.34 22.41
N LEU A 19 3.26 8.22 22.30
CA LEU A 19 2.96 7.21 21.27
C LEU A 19 1.97 6.19 21.83
N ARG A 20 0.69 6.42 21.60
CA ARG A 20 -0.34 5.41 21.91
C ARG A 20 -0.29 4.28 20.90
N ARG A 21 -0.13 3.10 21.44
CA ARG A 21 -0.12 1.79 20.79
C ARG A 21 -1.48 1.52 20.16
N LEU A 22 -1.60 1.54 18.84
CA LEU A 22 -2.77 0.99 18.16
C LEU A 22 -2.52 -0.49 17.84
N TYR A 23 -3.36 -1.29 18.41
CA TYR A 23 -3.62 -2.72 18.27
C TYR A 23 -2.66 -3.58 17.43
N LEU A 24 -1.84 -4.29 18.15
CA LEU A 24 -1.13 -5.48 17.71
C LEU A 24 -2.12 -6.61 17.47
N THR A 25 -2.33 -7.01 16.25
CA THR A 25 -2.72 -8.39 15.99
C THR A 25 -1.43 -9.21 16.01
N GLN A 26 -1.11 -9.80 17.14
CA GLN A 26 0.00 -10.75 17.26
C GLN A 26 -0.31 -11.95 16.36
N ALA A 27 0.37 -12.04 15.23
CA ALA A 27 0.60 -13.34 14.62
C ALA A 27 1.57 -14.08 15.56
N LEU A 28 1.07 -15.11 16.19
CA LEU A 28 1.79 -15.96 17.14
C LEU A 28 3.14 -16.43 16.56
N GLY A 29 4.18 -16.11 17.28
CA GLY A 29 5.39 -16.91 17.32
C GLY A 29 6.48 -16.55 16.33
N ARG A 30 7.34 -15.59 16.69
CA ARG A 30 8.72 -15.63 16.26
C ARG A 30 9.67 -15.79 17.43
N VAL A 31 10.15 -17.00 17.55
CA VAL A 31 11.39 -17.28 18.29
C VAL A 31 12.56 -16.87 17.37
N THR A 32 13.44 -16.02 17.88
CA THR A 32 14.63 -15.51 17.18
C THR A 32 15.76 -16.56 17.13
N ALA A 33 15.48 -17.72 16.56
CA ALA A 33 16.54 -18.58 16.07
C ALA A 33 16.67 -18.35 14.56
N LYS A 34 17.86 -18.51 13.98
CA LYS A 34 18.06 -18.63 12.52
C LYS A 34 17.17 -19.77 12.03
N LEU A 35 15.87 -19.47 11.82
CA LEU A 35 14.94 -20.47 11.32
C LEU A 35 15.27 -20.71 9.86
N PRO A 36 15.35 -21.97 9.43
CA PRO A 36 15.43 -22.34 8.03
C PRO A 36 14.32 -21.63 7.25
N SER A 37 14.58 -21.38 5.97
CA SER A 37 13.61 -20.68 5.11
C SER A 37 12.21 -21.30 5.19
N PRO A 38 11.13 -20.54 4.93
CA PRO A 38 9.78 -21.10 4.83
C PRO A 38 9.68 -22.32 3.93
N ILE A 39 10.50 -22.39 2.87
CA ILE A 39 10.61 -23.54 1.97
C ILE A 39 11.00 -24.82 2.71
N GLU A 40 11.93 -24.73 3.65
CA GLU A 40 12.36 -25.91 4.43
C GLU A 40 11.22 -26.46 5.27
N TRP A 41 10.55 -25.63 6.04
CA TRP A 41 9.53 -26.05 6.99
C TRP A 41 8.18 -26.41 6.34
N VAL A 42 7.78 -25.63 5.34
CA VAL A 42 6.47 -25.78 4.67
C VAL A 42 6.54 -26.83 3.56
N ASN A 43 7.51 -26.69 2.64
CA ASN A 43 7.52 -27.48 1.41
C ASN A 43 8.28 -28.81 1.56
N ARG A 44 9.43 -28.81 2.25
CA ARG A 44 10.26 -30.02 2.39
C ARG A 44 9.83 -30.87 3.56
N ARG A 45 9.76 -30.29 4.75
CA ARG A 45 9.40 -31.04 5.98
C ARG A 45 7.90 -31.19 6.19
N LYS A 46 7.08 -30.34 5.60
CA LYS A 46 5.60 -30.37 5.69
C LYS A 46 5.07 -30.32 7.13
N ILE A 47 5.78 -29.68 8.04
CA ILE A 47 5.45 -29.62 9.48
C ILE A 47 4.95 -28.25 9.92
N ARG A 48 4.83 -27.31 9.00
CA ARG A 48 4.32 -25.96 9.26
C ARG A 48 3.39 -25.49 8.15
N ALA A 49 2.33 -24.77 8.51
CA ALA A 49 1.50 -24.08 7.56
C ALA A 49 2.24 -22.85 6.96
N LYS A 50 1.85 -22.46 5.75
CA LYS A 50 2.37 -21.28 5.07
C LYS A 50 1.93 -20.01 5.79
N ASP A 51 2.87 -19.08 5.99
CA ASP A 51 2.53 -17.74 6.49
C ASP A 51 1.66 -17.02 5.45
N SER A 52 0.57 -16.45 5.89
CA SER A 52 -0.39 -15.75 5.05
C SER A 52 -0.62 -14.30 5.46
N VAL A 53 -0.03 -13.86 6.58
CA VAL A 53 -0.26 -12.53 7.13
C VAL A 53 1.06 -11.79 7.29
N ASN A 54 1.10 -10.54 6.77
CA ASN A 54 2.16 -9.59 7.04
C ASN A 54 1.62 -8.49 7.96
N THR A 55 2.32 -8.20 9.05
CA THR A 55 1.93 -7.16 9.98
C THR A 55 2.39 -5.79 9.48
N ILE A 56 1.47 -4.84 9.46
CA ILE A 56 1.75 -3.44 9.13
C ILE A 56 1.57 -2.60 10.40
N TRP A 57 2.54 -1.75 10.67
CA TRP A 57 2.50 -0.83 11.79
C TRP A 57 2.06 0.55 11.30
N TRP A 58 1.07 1.12 11.97
CA TRP A 58 0.68 2.51 11.80
C TRP A 58 1.06 3.31 13.04
N LEU A 59 1.78 4.39 12.84
CA LEU A 59 2.26 5.30 13.89
C LEU A 59 1.80 6.72 13.57
N SER A 60 1.45 7.48 14.61
CA SER A 60 1.08 8.88 14.49
C SER A 60 1.92 9.73 15.44
N LYS A 61 2.25 10.97 15.02
CA LYS A 61 2.92 11.96 15.87
C LYS A 61 1.96 12.59 16.89
N THR A 62 0.65 12.52 16.65
CA THR A 62 -0.38 13.16 17.47
C THR A 62 -1.49 12.18 17.83
N ASP A 63 -2.23 12.47 18.89
CA ASP A 63 -3.40 11.69 19.28
C ASP A 63 -4.57 11.87 18.28
N PHE A 64 -4.54 12.92 17.46
CA PHE A 64 -5.56 13.26 16.46
C PHE A 64 -4.94 13.32 15.05
N PRO A 65 -4.62 12.19 14.42
CA PRO A 65 -4.12 12.17 13.04
C PRO A 65 -5.23 12.51 12.05
N LYS A 66 -4.84 12.85 10.82
CA LYS A 66 -5.78 13.06 9.70
C LYS A 66 -6.54 11.79 9.25
N ALA A 67 -6.30 10.64 9.88
CA ALA A 67 -6.95 9.37 9.53
C ALA A 67 -8.48 9.48 9.60
N ASP A 68 -9.16 9.05 8.53
CA ASP A 68 -10.61 9.07 8.45
C ASP A 68 -11.14 7.79 7.79
N VAL A 69 -11.82 6.96 8.58
CA VAL A 69 -12.40 5.69 8.11
C VAL A 69 -13.48 5.88 7.04
N ARG A 70 -14.10 7.06 6.96
CA ARG A 70 -15.13 7.35 5.94
C ARG A 70 -14.58 7.35 4.52
N ARG A 71 -13.26 7.54 4.37
CA ARG A 71 -12.58 7.51 3.07
C ARG A 71 -12.33 6.11 2.54
N ILE A 72 -12.41 5.09 3.40
CA ILE A 72 -12.08 3.70 3.08
C ILE A 72 -13.26 2.74 3.30
N LEU A 73 -14.48 3.27 3.37
CA LEU A 73 -15.66 2.43 3.54
C LEU A 73 -15.79 1.41 2.40
N THR A 74 -16.24 0.23 2.75
CA THR A 74 -16.56 -0.84 1.82
C THR A 74 -18.07 -0.93 1.60
N PRO A 75 -18.51 -1.50 0.47
CA PRO A 75 -19.95 -1.70 0.25
C PRO A 75 -20.58 -2.50 1.38
N TYR A 76 -21.80 -2.13 1.77
CA TYR A 76 -22.56 -2.93 2.72
C TYR A 76 -22.82 -4.34 2.20
N SER A 77 -22.87 -5.31 3.12
CA SER A 77 -23.40 -6.64 2.81
C SER A 77 -24.89 -6.54 2.44
N GLU A 78 -25.39 -7.49 1.67
CA GLU A 78 -26.81 -7.53 1.29
C GLU A 78 -27.76 -7.53 2.51
N ARG A 79 -27.36 -8.22 3.57
CA ARG A 79 -28.11 -8.21 4.84
C ARG A 79 -28.15 -6.82 5.46
N MET A 80 -27.05 -6.05 5.40
CA MET A 80 -27.03 -4.69 5.94
C MET A 80 -27.84 -3.73 5.08
N LYS A 81 -27.83 -3.88 3.76
CA LYS A 81 -28.69 -3.11 2.86
C LYS A 81 -30.17 -3.33 3.15
N GLN A 82 -30.58 -4.59 3.35
CA GLN A 82 -31.96 -4.92 3.74
C GLN A 82 -32.35 -4.30 5.09
N LEU A 83 -31.43 -4.34 6.06
CA LEU A 83 -31.67 -3.76 7.38
C LEU A 83 -31.81 -2.23 7.33
N ILE A 84 -31.02 -1.55 6.49
CA ILE A 84 -31.12 -0.10 6.29
C ILE A 84 -32.44 0.27 5.58
N ALA A 85 -32.84 -0.54 4.59
CA ALA A 85 -34.04 -0.31 3.81
C ALA A 85 -35.34 -0.51 4.64
N ASP A 86 -35.37 -1.48 5.55
CA ASP A 86 -36.52 -1.79 6.39
C ASP A 86 -36.07 -2.26 7.78
N SER A 87 -35.74 -1.30 8.62
CA SER A 87 -35.23 -1.57 9.97
C SER A 87 -36.27 -2.18 10.88
N GLU A 88 -37.56 -1.86 10.71
CA GLU A 88 -38.63 -2.39 11.55
C GLU A 88 -38.79 -3.90 11.35
N ARG A 89 -38.63 -4.36 10.11
CA ARG A 89 -38.77 -5.77 9.76
C ARG A 89 -37.52 -6.60 10.10
N PHE A 90 -36.34 -6.04 9.91
CA PHE A 90 -35.08 -6.82 9.98
C PHE A 90 -34.29 -6.57 11.25
N TYR A 91 -34.60 -5.54 12.03
CA TYR A 91 -33.86 -5.20 13.25
C TYR A 91 -34.65 -5.59 14.51
N HIS A 92 -34.27 -6.69 15.10
CA HIS A 92 -34.80 -7.14 16.39
C HIS A 92 -33.68 -7.18 17.43
N PRO A 93 -33.39 -6.06 18.12
CA PRO A 93 -32.32 -5.99 19.10
C PRO A 93 -32.61 -6.94 20.27
N LYS A 94 -31.70 -7.92 20.47
CA LYS A 94 -31.73 -8.76 21.66
C LYS A 94 -30.68 -8.24 22.65
N LYS A 95 -31.03 -8.19 23.93
CA LYS A 95 -30.05 -7.94 24.99
C LYS A 95 -28.92 -8.96 24.88
N ARG A 96 -27.70 -8.48 24.78
CA ARG A 96 -26.52 -9.35 24.70
C ARG A 96 -25.98 -9.63 26.09
N PRO A 97 -25.53 -10.86 26.38
CA PRO A 97 -24.89 -11.18 27.66
C PRO A 97 -23.68 -10.29 28.01
N SER A 98 -23.05 -9.71 26.98
CA SER A 98 -21.91 -8.80 27.13
C SER A 98 -22.27 -7.37 27.60
N GLY A 99 -23.56 -7.05 27.77
CA GLY A 99 -24.01 -5.72 28.17
C GLY A 99 -23.87 -4.64 27.09
N HIS A 100 -23.39 -4.99 25.91
CA HIS A 100 -23.32 -4.06 24.78
C HIS A 100 -24.64 -4.11 23.99
N ASP A 101 -25.52 -3.16 24.25
CA ASP A 101 -26.73 -2.99 23.47
C ASP A 101 -26.39 -2.30 22.14
N ILE A 102 -26.93 -2.86 21.06
CA ILE A 102 -26.85 -2.23 19.75
C ILE A 102 -27.87 -1.08 19.76
N SER A 103 -27.40 0.15 19.60
CA SER A 103 -28.29 1.32 19.58
C SER A 103 -29.18 1.33 18.33
N SER A 104 -30.31 2.06 18.41
CA SER A 104 -31.18 2.30 17.25
C SER A 104 -30.49 2.92 16.03
N ARG A 105 -29.32 3.52 16.24
CA ARG A 105 -28.47 4.08 15.15
C ARG A 105 -27.80 3.01 14.30
N PHE A 106 -27.89 1.74 14.66
CA PHE A 106 -27.26 0.66 13.87
C PHE A 106 -27.88 0.51 12.46
N SER A 107 -29.14 0.91 12.29
CA SER A 107 -29.82 0.93 10.99
C SER A 107 -29.61 2.21 10.18
N SER A 108 -28.83 3.16 10.69
CA SER A 108 -28.51 4.38 9.95
C SER A 108 -27.56 4.10 8.80
N ASP A 109 -27.83 4.70 7.65
CA ASP A 109 -26.90 4.66 6.53
C ASP A 109 -25.71 5.60 6.80
N ASN A 110 -24.51 5.03 6.88
CA ASN A 110 -23.24 5.75 7.06
C ASN A 110 -22.40 5.77 5.77
N GLY A 111 -22.99 5.47 4.61
CA GLY A 111 -22.31 5.43 3.31
C GLY A 111 -21.51 4.15 3.03
N GLY A 112 -21.46 3.21 3.98
CA GLY A 112 -20.73 1.96 3.84
C GLY A 112 -20.26 1.36 5.16
N ALA A 113 -19.70 0.16 5.10
CA ALA A 113 -19.16 -0.56 6.24
C ALA A 113 -17.70 -0.19 6.48
N ILE A 114 -17.31 0.00 7.74
CA ILE A 114 -15.90 0.15 8.11
C ILE A 114 -15.17 -1.16 7.82
N PRO A 115 -14.09 -1.15 7.02
CA PRO A 115 -13.34 -2.38 6.71
C PRO A 115 -12.68 -2.95 7.96
N PRO A 116 -12.50 -4.28 8.04
CA PRO A 116 -11.74 -4.90 9.10
C PRO A 116 -10.25 -4.53 9.00
N ASN A 117 -9.51 -4.70 10.08
CA ASN A 117 -8.06 -4.50 10.11
C ASN A 117 -7.26 -5.63 9.43
N LEU A 118 -7.94 -6.64 8.89
CA LEU A 118 -7.36 -7.69 8.06
C LEU A 118 -7.62 -7.37 6.58
N LEU A 119 -6.56 -6.95 5.88
CA LEU A 119 -6.61 -6.64 4.46
C LEU A 119 -6.29 -7.91 3.65
N GLN A 120 -7.29 -8.43 2.95
CA GLN A 120 -7.14 -9.59 2.07
C GLN A 120 -6.75 -9.12 0.66
N ILE A 121 -5.47 -8.75 0.51
CA ILE A 121 -4.92 -8.28 -0.77
C ILE A 121 -4.00 -9.36 -1.32
N PRO A 122 -4.39 -10.05 -2.40
CA PRO A 122 -3.54 -11.07 -3.01
C PRO A 122 -2.30 -10.42 -3.64
N ASN A 123 -1.12 -11.00 -3.37
CA ASN A 123 0.13 -10.56 -3.99
C ASN A 123 0.33 -11.28 -5.33
N THR A 124 -0.49 -10.95 -6.32
CA THR A 124 -0.55 -11.62 -7.62
C THR A 124 -0.25 -10.71 -8.80
N GLU A 125 0.47 -9.60 -8.58
CA GLU A 125 0.86 -8.71 -9.67
C GLU A 125 1.89 -9.40 -10.58
N SER A 126 1.42 -10.07 -11.63
CA SER A 126 2.27 -10.80 -12.59
C SER A 126 2.33 -10.16 -13.98
N ASN A 127 1.44 -9.24 -14.32
CA ASN A 127 1.31 -8.66 -15.66
C ASN A 127 1.05 -7.15 -15.67
N SER A 128 1.64 -6.40 -14.73
CA SER A 128 1.56 -4.94 -14.76
C SER A 128 2.39 -4.35 -15.89
N GLN A 129 2.03 -3.14 -16.32
CA GLN A 129 2.80 -2.37 -17.31
C GLN A 129 4.28 -2.29 -16.91
N TYR A 130 4.57 -2.02 -15.64
CA TYR A 130 5.91 -2.01 -15.10
C TYR A 130 6.70 -3.29 -15.41
N LEU A 131 6.08 -4.47 -15.22
CA LEU A 131 6.74 -5.74 -15.50
C LEU A 131 6.94 -6.00 -16.99
N ARG A 132 5.93 -5.68 -17.81
CA ARG A 132 6.03 -5.80 -19.27
C ARG A 132 7.18 -4.94 -19.79
N TYR A 133 7.29 -3.70 -19.31
CA TYR A 133 8.31 -2.75 -19.74
C TYR A 133 9.70 -3.15 -19.24
N CYS A 134 9.84 -3.57 -18.00
CA CYS A 134 11.10 -4.14 -17.52
C CYS A 134 11.58 -5.32 -18.38
N ALA A 135 10.66 -6.21 -18.77
CA ALA A 135 11.00 -7.35 -19.62
C ALA A 135 11.38 -6.91 -21.04
N ALA A 136 10.68 -5.95 -21.63
CA ALA A 136 10.95 -5.44 -22.98
C ALA A 136 12.34 -4.80 -23.08
N VAL A 137 12.73 -3.99 -22.09
CA VAL A 137 14.07 -3.35 -22.06
C VAL A 137 15.14 -4.21 -21.37
N LYS A 138 14.82 -5.46 -21.01
CA LYS A 138 15.72 -6.43 -20.37
C LYS A 138 16.36 -5.93 -19.06
N VAL A 139 15.63 -5.11 -18.31
CA VAL A 139 16.04 -4.68 -16.98
C VAL A 139 15.38 -5.56 -15.91
N LYS A 140 16.13 -5.86 -14.85
CA LYS A 140 15.61 -6.66 -13.73
C LYS A 140 14.57 -5.85 -12.96
N SER A 141 13.35 -6.37 -12.91
CA SER A 141 12.30 -5.77 -12.08
C SER A 141 12.60 -5.97 -10.59
N GLN A 142 12.17 -5.03 -9.76
CA GLN A 142 12.30 -5.13 -8.31
C GLN A 142 11.51 -6.36 -7.80
N PRO A 143 12.14 -7.31 -7.07
CA PRO A 143 11.52 -8.60 -6.75
C PRO A 143 10.49 -8.54 -5.61
N ALA A 144 10.66 -7.62 -4.65
CA ALA A 144 9.84 -7.52 -3.44
C ALA A 144 8.76 -6.45 -3.57
N ARG A 145 7.91 -6.58 -4.59
CA ARG A 145 6.79 -5.65 -4.84
C ARG A 145 5.57 -6.05 -4.02
N PHE A 146 4.75 -5.09 -3.73
CA PHE A 146 3.39 -5.27 -3.21
C PHE A 146 2.36 -4.71 -4.21
N PRO A 147 1.12 -5.21 -4.20
CA PRO A 147 0.05 -4.71 -5.05
C PRO A 147 -0.27 -3.25 -4.73
N GLU A 148 -0.61 -2.45 -5.74
CA GLU A 148 -0.96 -1.03 -5.59
C GLU A 148 -2.13 -0.80 -4.62
N LYS A 149 -3.05 -1.75 -4.52
CA LYS A 149 -4.17 -1.70 -3.57
C LYS A 149 -3.72 -1.53 -2.11
N LEU A 150 -2.51 -2.00 -1.77
CA LEU A 150 -1.99 -1.88 -0.41
C LEU A 150 -1.64 -0.43 -0.05
N PRO A 151 -0.73 0.26 -0.73
CA PRO A 151 -0.46 1.66 -0.45
C PRO A 151 -1.69 2.55 -0.70
N ALA A 152 -2.50 2.25 -1.71
CA ALA A 152 -3.72 2.99 -2.00
C ALA A 152 -4.68 3.03 -0.80
N PHE A 153 -4.91 1.90 -0.14
CA PHE A 153 -5.74 1.84 1.06
C PHE A 153 -5.25 2.81 2.15
N PHE A 154 -3.94 2.79 2.44
CA PHE A 154 -3.40 3.64 3.49
C PHE A 154 -3.28 5.10 3.10
N ILE A 155 -2.96 5.41 1.85
CA ILE A 155 -2.95 6.78 1.33
C ILE A 155 -4.35 7.38 1.45
N GLN A 156 -5.38 6.66 1.04
CA GLN A 156 -6.76 7.10 1.14
C GLN A 156 -7.20 7.28 2.59
N PHE A 157 -6.83 6.35 3.46
CA PHE A 157 -7.19 6.38 4.88
C PHE A 157 -6.52 7.52 5.64
N LEU A 158 -5.23 7.78 5.38
CA LEU A 158 -4.37 8.59 6.24
C LEU A 158 -4.07 9.99 5.69
N THR A 159 -4.41 10.26 4.44
CA THR A 159 -4.08 11.52 3.76
C THR A 159 -5.29 12.12 3.03
N GLU A 160 -5.16 13.39 2.66
CA GLU A 160 -6.08 14.13 1.81
C GLU A 160 -5.44 14.47 0.47
N PRO A 161 -6.22 14.74 -0.60
CA PRO A 161 -5.66 15.27 -1.85
C PRO A 161 -4.76 16.48 -1.59
N GLY A 162 -3.59 16.54 -2.26
CA GLY A 162 -2.58 17.57 -2.05
C GLY A 162 -1.60 17.31 -0.90
N ASP A 163 -1.83 16.31 -0.04
CA ASP A 163 -0.83 15.90 0.96
C ASP A 163 0.37 15.22 0.30
N THR A 164 1.52 15.21 0.97
CA THR A 164 2.75 14.57 0.48
C THR A 164 2.95 13.20 1.11
N VAL A 165 3.15 12.19 0.27
CA VAL A 165 3.51 10.82 0.64
C VAL A 165 5.01 10.62 0.46
N LEU A 166 5.67 10.11 1.49
CA LEU A 166 7.10 9.82 1.47
C LEU A 166 7.35 8.32 1.53
N ASP A 167 8.13 7.78 0.58
CA ASP A 167 8.62 6.40 0.60
C ASP A 167 10.14 6.38 0.49
N ILE A 168 10.82 6.00 1.57
CA ILE A 168 12.29 5.99 1.63
C ILE A 168 12.91 4.66 1.16
N PHE A 169 12.08 3.69 0.75
CA PHE A 169 12.49 2.39 0.20
C PHE A 169 11.62 2.02 -0.99
N ALA A 170 11.52 2.92 -1.94
CA ALA A 170 10.48 2.91 -2.97
C ALA A 170 10.51 1.68 -3.90
N GLY A 171 11.67 1.06 -4.11
CA GLY A 171 11.78 -0.08 -5.01
C GLY A 171 11.29 0.24 -6.41
N SER A 172 10.15 -0.34 -6.79
CA SER A 172 9.46 -0.04 -8.05
C SER A 172 8.53 1.17 -7.99
N ASN A 173 8.54 1.93 -6.90
CA ASN A 173 7.73 3.10 -6.63
C ASN A 173 6.20 2.91 -6.78
N THR A 174 5.72 1.78 -6.31
CA THR A 174 4.27 1.49 -6.27
C THR A 174 3.52 2.48 -5.38
N THR A 175 4.16 2.93 -4.29
CA THR A 175 3.60 3.93 -3.37
C THR A 175 3.42 5.27 -4.06
N GLY A 176 4.43 5.73 -4.81
CA GLY A 176 4.37 6.98 -5.55
C GLY A 176 3.29 6.94 -6.63
N ALA A 177 3.19 5.84 -7.39
CA ALA A 177 2.13 5.67 -8.39
C ALA A 177 0.73 5.75 -7.76
N ALA A 178 0.50 5.05 -6.66
CA ALA A 178 -0.77 5.12 -5.94
C ALA A 178 -1.06 6.54 -5.42
N ALA A 179 -0.06 7.24 -4.91
CA ALA A 179 -0.20 8.61 -4.44
C ALA A 179 -0.60 9.58 -5.57
N GLU A 180 0.06 9.47 -6.72
CA GLU A 180 -0.21 10.29 -7.89
C GLU A 180 -1.62 10.05 -8.45
N HIS A 181 -2.03 8.79 -8.61
CA HIS A 181 -3.38 8.44 -9.05
C HIS A 181 -4.48 9.01 -8.14
N MET A 182 -4.16 9.23 -6.88
CA MET A 182 -5.09 9.79 -5.89
C MET A 182 -4.94 11.31 -5.68
N GLY A 183 -4.13 12.00 -6.48
CA GLY A 183 -3.93 13.44 -6.37
C GLY A 183 -3.12 13.85 -5.14
N ARG A 184 -2.19 13.00 -4.69
CA ARG A 184 -1.21 13.32 -3.65
C ARG A 184 0.13 13.62 -4.29
N HIS A 185 0.88 14.52 -3.68
CA HIS A 185 2.31 14.66 -3.99
C HIS A 185 3.06 13.47 -3.41
N TRP A 186 4.20 13.13 -3.99
CA TRP A 186 5.02 12.06 -3.45
C TRP A 186 6.52 12.37 -3.59
N ILE A 187 7.29 11.81 -2.67
CA ILE A 187 8.75 11.82 -2.67
C ILE A 187 9.20 10.37 -2.44
N ALA A 188 10.08 9.88 -3.28
CA ALA A 188 10.55 8.50 -3.23
C ALA A 188 12.07 8.45 -3.24
N PHE A 189 12.64 7.54 -2.43
CA PHE A 189 14.06 7.27 -2.39
C PHE A 189 14.29 5.78 -2.66
N GLU A 190 15.24 5.48 -3.53
CA GLU A 190 15.67 4.11 -3.83
C GLU A 190 17.19 4.11 -3.97
N LYS A 191 17.85 3.11 -3.35
CA LYS A 191 19.28 2.97 -3.36
C LYS A 191 19.80 2.37 -4.68
N ASP A 192 19.05 1.42 -5.24
CA ASP A 192 19.43 0.78 -6.50
C ASP A 192 19.00 1.66 -7.68
N ARG A 193 20.01 2.19 -8.39
CA ARG A 193 19.76 3.07 -9.53
C ARG A 193 18.90 2.43 -10.61
N ASN A 194 19.05 1.13 -10.87
CA ASN A 194 18.25 0.46 -11.90
C ASN A 194 16.77 0.36 -11.49
N TYR A 195 16.49 0.09 -10.21
CA TYR A 195 15.10 0.10 -9.72
C TYR A 195 14.50 1.49 -9.74
N LEU A 196 15.29 2.51 -9.37
CA LEU A 196 14.86 3.91 -9.44
C LEU A 196 14.50 4.30 -10.88
N LEU A 197 15.38 4.05 -11.83
CA LEU A 197 15.13 4.36 -13.24
C LEU A 197 13.92 3.58 -13.80
N ALA A 198 13.87 2.27 -13.53
CA ALA A 198 12.77 1.45 -14.00
C ALA A 198 11.41 1.85 -13.38
N SER A 199 11.41 2.49 -12.21
CA SER A 199 10.17 2.95 -11.57
C SER A 199 9.36 3.91 -12.43
N ILE A 200 10.01 4.60 -13.37
CA ILE A 200 9.39 5.52 -14.32
C ILE A 200 8.29 4.85 -15.15
N PHE A 201 8.41 3.55 -15.39
CA PHE A 201 7.43 2.75 -16.14
C PHE A 201 6.06 2.68 -15.46
N ARG A 202 5.91 3.17 -14.25
CA ARG A 202 4.62 3.31 -13.56
C ARG A 202 3.93 4.64 -13.85
N PHE A 203 4.65 5.60 -14.42
CA PHE A 203 4.20 6.97 -14.58
C PHE A 203 4.03 7.39 -16.05
N ILE A 204 4.48 6.56 -16.98
CA ILE A 204 4.34 6.81 -18.41
C ILE A 204 3.07 6.12 -18.94
N GLU A 205 2.49 6.68 -19.98
CA GLU A 205 1.41 6.06 -20.73
C GLU A 205 1.90 4.84 -21.54
N GLU A 206 0.98 4.12 -22.15
CA GLU A 206 1.35 2.99 -22.99
C GLU A 206 2.05 3.49 -24.27
N VAL A 207 3.29 3.04 -24.46
CA VAL A 207 4.12 3.42 -25.62
C VAL A 207 4.47 2.17 -26.42
N PRO A 208 4.68 2.33 -27.76
CA PRO A 208 5.16 1.26 -28.62
C PRO A 208 6.53 0.71 -28.15
N PRO A 209 6.83 -0.58 -28.44
CA PRO A 209 8.08 -1.20 -28.00
C PRO A 209 9.35 -0.47 -28.45
N ASP A 210 9.37 0.07 -29.67
CA ASP A 210 10.54 0.77 -30.20
C ASP A 210 10.78 2.09 -29.46
N GLU A 211 9.74 2.86 -29.23
CA GLU A 211 9.79 4.10 -28.44
C GLU A 211 10.18 3.83 -26.99
N LEU A 212 9.73 2.71 -26.42
CA LEU A 212 10.11 2.30 -25.07
C LEU A 212 11.61 2.03 -24.95
N ILE A 213 12.21 1.40 -25.97
CA ILE A 213 13.65 1.11 -25.99
C ILE A 213 14.45 2.41 -26.10
N GLU A 214 14.04 3.33 -26.98
CA GLU A 214 14.67 4.65 -27.11
C GLU A 214 14.57 5.45 -25.81
N LEU A 215 13.38 5.50 -25.20
CA LEU A 215 13.13 6.12 -23.92
C LEU A 215 14.04 5.55 -22.83
N TRP A 216 14.19 4.21 -22.78
CA TRP A 216 15.03 3.56 -21.80
C TRP A 216 16.52 3.92 -21.98
N HIS A 217 17.01 3.96 -23.20
CA HIS A 217 18.39 4.39 -23.48
C HIS A 217 18.62 5.85 -23.10
N HIS A 218 17.66 6.71 -23.38
CA HIS A 218 17.72 8.11 -22.97
C HIS A 218 17.80 8.26 -21.45
N ILE A 219 16.91 7.59 -20.71
CA ILE A 219 16.89 7.61 -19.24
C ILE A 219 18.19 7.07 -18.64
N GLN A 220 18.78 6.02 -19.22
CA GLN A 220 20.02 5.44 -18.72
C GLN A 220 21.24 6.36 -18.94
N SER A 221 21.26 7.09 -20.05
CA SER A 221 22.36 7.99 -20.42
C SER A 221 22.26 9.37 -19.79
N SER A 222 21.08 9.77 -19.28
CA SER A 222 20.87 11.08 -18.68
C SER A 222 21.66 11.22 -17.39
N GLU A 223 22.36 12.35 -17.25
CA GLU A 223 22.91 12.80 -15.97
C GLU A 223 21.80 13.45 -15.16
N TYR A 224 21.81 13.25 -13.85
CA TYR A 224 20.81 13.83 -12.94
C TYR A 224 21.05 15.32 -12.70
N PRO A 225 19.98 16.07 -12.42
CA PRO A 225 18.56 15.71 -12.44
C PRO A 225 17.94 15.80 -13.84
N PHE A 226 17.02 14.90 -14.17
CA PHE A 226 16.16 15.05 -15.34
C PHE A 226 14.69 15.13 -14.90
N GLU A 227 13.90 15.89 -15.62
CA GLU A 227 12.48 16.06 -15.36
C GLU A 227 11.67 15.45 -16.50
N ILE A 228 10.62 14.69 -16.12
CA ILE A 228 9.64 14.20 -17.10
C ILE A 228 8.40 15.05 -16.97
N VAL A 229 8.20 15.90 -17.96
CA VAL A 229 7.02 16.75 -18.04
C VAL A 229 5.94 16.01 -18.84
N ARG A 230 4.83 15.67 -18.19
CA ARG A 230 3.63 15.18 -18.87
C ARG A 230 2.91 16.37 -19.51
N ARG A 231 2.93 16.45 -20.83
CA ARG A 231 1.95 17.24 -21.57
C ARG A 231 0.84 16.30 -22.02
N GLN A 232 -0.38 16.80 -22.03
CA GLN A 232 -1.59 16.00 -22.31
C GLN A 232 -1.61 15.23 -23.65
N GLN A 233 -0.59 15.33 -24.48
CA GLN A 233 -0.44 14.58 -25.75
C GLN A 233 1.01 14.29 -26.19
N GLU A 234 2.05 14.80 -25.49
CA GLU A 234 3.44 14.53 -25.87
C GLU A 234 4.34 14.45 -24.61
N MET A 235 5.16 13.40 -24.52
CA MET A 235 6.24 13.37 -23.52
C MET A 235 7.40 14.22 -24.03
N VAL A 236 7.71 15.29 -23.31
CA VAL A 236 8.87 16.13 -23.59
C VAL A 236 9.87 15.97 -22.47
N PHE A 237 11.06 15.51 -22.79
CA PHE A 237 12.20 15.49 -21.86
C PHE A 237 12.84 16.88 -21.85
N MET A 238 12.90 17.50 -20.70
CA MET A 238 13.68 18.71 -20.51
C MET A 238 14.94 18.38 -19.72
N GLU A 239 16.10 18.60 -20.32
CA GLU A 239 17.34 18.69 -19.57
C GLU A 239 17.34 20.00 -18.78
N THR A 240 17.44 19.93 -17.46
CA THR A 240 17.62 21.11 -16.64
C THR A 240 19.05 21.60 -16.81
N SER A 241 19.24 22.63 -17.64
CA SER A 241 20.49 23.36 -17.72
C SER A 241 20.76 24.01 -16.36
N THR A 242 21.67 23.47 -15.59
CA THR A 242 22.22 24.15 -14.41
C THR A 242 22.96 25.39 -14.86
N GLN A 243 22.42 26.55 -14.56
CA GLN A 243 23.20 27.80 -14.50
C GLN A 243 23.82 27.96 -13.14
#